data_4a1442b88e283b3e6ade0332a7e8847b
#
_entry.id   4a1442b88e283b3e6ade0332a7e8847b
#
_cell.length_a   1.000
_cell.length_b   1.000
_cell.length_c   1.000
_cell.angle_alpha   90.00
_cell.angle_beta   90.00
_cell.angle_gamma   90.00
#
_symmetry.space_group_name_H-M   'P 1'
#
loop_
_entity.id
_entity.type
_entity.pdbx_description
1 polymer ?
#
loop_
_entity_poly.entity_id
_entity_poly.type
_entity_poly.pdbx_seq_one_letter_code
_entity_poly.pdbx_strand_id
1 'polypeptide(L)'
;MAGGSGTRLWPLSRALYPKQFLALNGPQTLFQQAHLRLKGLDATDIAVAAPCIVGNEEHRFLVLDQLREVKADPSSLLLEPVGRNTAPAVALAALQATAGGQDPILVVTPADQTVVDVDAYTAALQTAIRAAAGGDIVILGITPDRPETGFGYIHAGDAAADGAHTVQAFVEKPDRKTAEDYLAKGGYYWNSGMFVMRASRWLAALSHFRPDIAQATEAAFKASATDNVFVRPDKAAFSAVPSESVDYAVMEQCPRQPQAGFKVRMVPLDAGWSDLGAWDAVWQVSPQDGAGNASEGDALIHDSRNTLVHATSRLVATVGLDNVVVVETPDAVLVADRSRSQEVKSIVTALSQKDRPEGSLHRRVHRPWGWYDSIDHGPRFQVKRIMVKPKAKLSLQMHHHRAEHWIVVSGTAEVTCGDKVIMLGENQSTYIPLGSTHRLANPGTIPLEIIEVQSGSYLGEDDIVRFEDNYGRSS
;
A
#
# COMPACT_ATOMS: atom_id res chain seq x y z
N MET A 1 -4.06 7.53 1.21
CA MET A 1 -2.79 7.31 1.97
C MET A 1 -2.30 5.89 1.73
N ALA A 2 -1.09 5.74 1.19
CA ALA A 2 -0.52 4.45 0.76
C ALA A 2 0.67 4.03 1.64
N GLY A 3 0.50 4.10 2.95
CA GLY A 3 1.48 3.69 3.97
C GLY A 3 1.12 2.34 4.62
N GLY A 4 2.03 1.85 5.47
CA GLY A 4 1.87 0.58 6.20
C GLY A 4 2.50 -0.61 5.48
N SER A 5 2.97 -1.61 6.24
CA SER A 5 3.64 -2.80 5.72
C SER A 5 2.73 -4.02 5.55
N GLY A 6 1.59 -4.07 6.25
CA GLY A 6 0.62 -5.18 6.15
C GLY A 6 1.19 -6.56 6.47
N THR A 7 2.16 -6.68 7.37
CA THR A 7 2.94 -7.90 7.65
C THR A 7 2.13 -9.14 8.00
N ARG A 8 0.89 -9.00 8.47
CA ARG A 8 -0.01 -10.11 8.80
C ARG A 8 -0.56 -10.85 7.58
N LEU A 9 -0.41 -10.30 6.39
CA LEU A 9 -0.75 -10.97 5.12
C LEU A 9 0.49 -11.59 4.44
N TRP A 10 1.58 -11.81 5.19
CA TRP A 10 2.66 -12.65 4.70
C TRP A 10 2.12 -14.05 4.34
N PRO A 11 2.56 -14.69 3.25
CA PRO A 11 3.69 -14.38 2.39
C PRO A 11 3.37 -13.46 1.20
N LEU A 12 2.12 -13.00 1.00
CA LEU A 12 1.81 -12.06 -0.10
C LEU A 12 2.31 -10.65 0.19
N SER A 13 2.13 -10.14 1.43
CA SER A 13 2.70 -8.85 1.80
C SER A 13 4.16 -8.97 2.19
N ARG A 14 4.97 -8.07 1.73
CA ARG A 14 6.41 -7.95 2.06
C ARG A 14 6.72 -6.47 2.36
N ALA A 15 7.84 -6.20 3.02
CA ALA A 15 8.20 -4.82 3.33
C ALA A 15 8.29 -3.93 2.07
N LEU A 16 8.86 -4.47 0.97
CA LEU A 16 8.97 -3.76 -0.32
C LEU A 16 7.79 -4.00 -1.28
N TYR A 17 6.80 -4.79 -0.88
CA TYR A 17 5.54 -4.99 -1.59
C TYR A 17 4.39 -5.13 -0.60
N PRO A 18 4.01 -4.01 0.06
CA PRO A 18 3.05 -4.05 1.16
C PRO A 18 1.61 -4.26 0.68
N LYS A 19 0.73 -4.53 1.64
CA LYS A 19 -0.66 -4.97 1.49
C LYS A 19 -1.46 -4.16 0.46
N GLN A 20 -1.33 -2.85 0.45
CA GLN A 20 -2.10 -1.96 -0.44
C GLN A 20 -1.87 -2.25 -1.93
N PHE A 21 -0.74 -2.85 -2.29
CA PHE A 21 -0.41 -3.20 -3.67
C PHE A 21 -0.82 -4.62 -4.06
N LEU A 22 -1.51 -5.35 -3.17
CA LEU A 22 -2.00 -6.70 -3.43
C LEU A 22 -3.41 -6.66 -4.01
N ALA A 23 -3.69 -7.56 -4.95
CA ALA A 23 -5.02 -7.90 -5.41
C ALA A 23 -5.55 -9.05 -4.53
N LEU A 24 -6.37 -8.73 -3.53
CA LEU A 24 -6.89 -9.69 -2.55
C LEU A 24 -8.37 -10.01 -2.74
N ASN A 25 -9.08 -9.18 -3.48
CA ASN A 25 -10.51 -9.34 -3.75
C ASN A 25 -10.78 -8.78 -5.15
N GLY A 26 -10.56 -9.62 -6.15
CA GLY A 26 -10.70 -9.25 -7.56
C GLY A 26 -9.40 -8.84 -8.24
N PRO A 27 -9.45 -8.40 -9.50
CA PRO A 27 -8.26 -8.20 -10.33
C PRO A 27 -7.48 -6.92 -10.02
N GLN A 28 -8.08 -5.93 -9.36
CA GLN A 28 -7.43 -4.69 -8.98
C GLN A 28 -6.80 -4.81 -7.58
N THR A 29 -5.67 -4.15 -7.39
CA THR A 29 -5.04 -4.03 -6.08
C THR A 29 -5.89 -3.15 -5.14
N LEU A 30 -5.70 -3.28 -3.83
CA LEU A 30 -6.43 -2.46 -2.85
C LEU A 30 -6.20 -0.96 -3.10
N PHE A 31 -4.99 -0.57 -3.49
CA PHE A 31 -4.66 0.80 -3.85
C PHE A 31 -5.43 1.28 -5.09
N GLN A 32 -5.51 0.45 -6.13
CA GLN A 32 -6.31 0.75 -7.32
C GLN A 32 -7.80 0.85 -6.99
N GLN A 33 -8.34 -0.09 -6.19
CA GLN A 33 -9.71 -0.07 -5.71
C GLN A 33 -10.01 1.20 -4.91
N ALA A 34 -9.10 1.61 -4.00
CA ALA A 34 -9.26 2.84 -3.22
C ALA A 34 -9.37 4.10 -4.10
N HIS A 35 -8.62 4.15 -5.22
CA HIS A 35 -8.77 5.22 -6.20
C HIS A 35 -10.07 5.12 -7.00
N LEU A 36 -10.40 3.92 -7.50
CA LEU A 36 -11.57 3.72 -8.38
C LEU A 36 -12.88 4.03 -7.66
N ARG A 37 -13.00 3.73 -6.37
CA ARG A 37 -14.18 4.04 -5.53
C ARG A 37 -14.48 5.53 -5.45
N LEU A 38 -13.48 6.40 -5.61
CA LEU A 38 -13.66 7.85 -5.53
C LEU A 38 -14.21 8.47 -6.82
N LYS A 39 -14.20 7.76 -7.94
CA LYS A 39 -14.68 8.27 -9.24
C LYS A 39 -16.20 8.58 -9.26
N GLY A 40 -16.98 7.96 -8.37
CA GLY A 40 -18.42 8.20 -8.27
C GLY A 40 -18.82 9.38 -7.37
N LEU A 41 -17.86 10.12 -6.81
CA LEU A 41 -18.15 11.19 -5.86
C LEU A 41 -18.64 12.49 -6.51
N ASP A 42 -18.38 12.71 -7.80
CA ASP A 42 -18.87 13.91 -8.49
C ASP A 42 -20.39 14.02 -8.38
N ALA A 43 -20.86 15.20 -8.00
CA ALA A 43 -22.28 15.53 -7.89
C ALA A 43 -22.49 16.99 -8.31
N THR A 44 -23.74 17.44 -8.36
CA THR A 44 -24.05 18.83 -8.78
C THR A 44 -23.34 19.87 -7.91
N ASP A 45 -23.10 19.57 -6.65
CA ASP A 45 -22.46 20.43 -5.64
C ASP A 45 -21.07 19.96 -5.23
N ILE A 46 -20.54 18.88 -5.82
CA ILE A 46 -19.24 18.29 -5.52
C ILE A 46 -18.45 18.12 -6.81
N ALA A 47 -17.28 18.73 -6.89
CA ALA A 47 -16.29 18.53 -7.95
C ALA A 47 -15.05 17.83 -7.39
N VAL A 48 -14.67 16.70 -7.98
CA VAL A 48 -13.54 15.89 -7.53
C VAL A 48 -12.29 16.28 -8.30
N ALA A 49 -11.26 16.70 -7.59
CA ALA A 49 -9.94 17.00 -8.18
C ALA A 49 -9.13 15.71 -8.41
N ALA A 50 -8.07 15.81 -9.21
CA ALA A 50 -7.11 14.73 -9.38
C ALA A 50 -6.51 14.32 -8.03
N PRO A 51 -6.30 12.99 -7.78
CA PRO A 51 -5.89 12.50 -6.48
C PRO A 51 -4.49 12.97 -6.08
N CYS A 52 -4.34 13.32 -4.80
CA CYS A 52 -3.05 13.50 -4.14
C CYS A 52 -2.72 12.21 -3.37
N ILE A 53 -1.57 11.62 -3.62
CA ILE A 53 -1.14 10.38 -2.97
C ILE A 53 -0.03 10.69 -1.97
N VAL A 54 -0.17 10.20 -0.74
CA VAL A 54 0.91 10.23 0.26
C VAL A 54 1.40 8.81 0.48
N GLY A 55 2.69 8.58 0.34
CA GLY A 55 3.29 7.26 0.49
C GLY A 55 4.79 7.31 0.69
N ASN A 56 5.42 6.17 0.89
CA ASN A 56 6.85 6.06 1.09
C ASN A 56 7.62 6.22 -0.23
N GLU A 57 8.77 6.90 -0.18
CA GLU A 57 9.70 7.10 -1.31
C GLU A 57 10.06 5.78 -2.01
N GLU A 58 10.24 4.70 -1.26
CA GLU A 58 10.62 3.40 -1.81
C GLU A 58 9.57 2.82 -2.76
N HIS A 59 8.30 3.16 -2.56
CA HIS A 59 7.18 2.62 -3.36
C HIS A 59 6.75 3.54 -4.52
N ARG A 60 7.42 4.68 -4.75
CA ARG A 60 7.00 5.72 -5.72
C ARG A 60 6.70 5.19 -7.13
N PHE A 61 7.51 4.28 -7.62
CA PHE A 61 7.33 3.72 -8.97
C PHE A 61 6.19 2.70 -9.02
N LEU A 62 6.03 1.91 -7.95
CA LEU A 62 4.92 0.97 -7.82
C LEU A 62 3.57 1.69 -7.78
N VAL A 63 3.49 2.80 -7.05
CA VAL A 63 2.33 3.69 -7.03
C VAL A 63 2.01 4.23 -8.42
N LEU A 64 3.00 4.77 -9.14
CA LEU A 64 2.79 5.28 -10.49
C LEU A 64 2.36 4.21 -11.48
N ASP A 65 2.97 3.03 -11.42
CA ASP A 65 2.63 1.95 -12.33
C ASP A 65 1.18 1.49 -12.13
N GLN A 66 0.77 1.28 -10.88
CA GLN A 66 -0.60 0.86 -10.57
C GLN A 66 -1.65 1.94 -10.92
N LEU A 67 -1.32 3.23 -10.78
CA LEU A 67 -2.20 4.31 -11.25
C LEU A 67 -2.33 4.30 -12.78
N ARG A 68 -1.23 4.12 -13.51
CA ARG A 68 -1.24 4.04 -14.98
C ARG A 68 -2.08 2.88 -15.50
N GLU A 69 -2.03 1.73 -14.85
CA GLU A 69 -2.85 0.55 -15.19
C GLU A 69 -4.36 0.87 -15.16
N VAL A 70 -4.80 1.74 -14.25
CA VAL A 70 -6.21 2.19 -14.14
C VAL A 70 -6.45 3.56 -14.80
N LYS A 71 -5.48 4.05 -15.59
CA LYS A 71 -5.55 5.33 -16.32
C LYS A 71 -5.86 6.51 -15.40
N ALA A 72 -5.16 6.57 -14.27
CA ALA A 72 -5.27 7.63 -13.28
C ALA A 72 -4.00 8.49 -13.26
N ASP A 73 -4.19 9.80 -13.36
CA ASP A 73 -3.12 10.78 -13.28
C ASP A 73 -3.21 11.50 -11.93
N PRO A 74 -2.24 11.33 -11.01
CA PRO A 74 -2.24 12.04 -9.75
C PRO A 74 -1.85 13.51 -9.94
N SER A 75 -2.44 14.38 -9.12
CA SER A 75 -2.01 15.78 -9.03
C SER A 75 -0.62 15.90 -8.40
N SER A 76 -0.32 15.07 -7.42
CA SER A 76 0.98 14.99 -6.75
C SER A 76 1.15 13.64 -6.02
N LEU A 77 2.41 13.20 -5.90
CA LEU A 77 2.86 12.13 -5.01
C LEU A 77 3.76 12.73 -3.93
N LEU A 78 3.26 12.81 -2.72
CA LEU A 78 3.99 13.23 -1.53
C LEU A 78 4.76 12.02 -0.99
N LEU A 79 6.07 12.07 -1.06
CA LEU A 79 6.95 10.94 -0.79
C LEU A 79 7.63 11.09 0.57
N GLU A 80 7.12 10.38 1.55
CA GLU A 80 7.72 10.35 2.88
C GLU A 80 9.06 9.60 2.84
N PRO A 81 10.17 10.25 3.25
CA PRO A 81 11.48 9.57 3.31
C PRO A 81 11.54 8.53 4.43
N VAL A 82 10.68 8.65 5.42
CA VAL A 82 10.49 7.72 6.55
C VAL A 82 9.05 7.84 7.05
N GLY A 83 8.44 6.73 7.46
CA GLY A 83 7.07 6.76 8.02
C GLY A 83 7.01 7.50 9.36
N ARG A 84 6.11 8.46 9.48
CA ARG A 84 5.84 9.24 10.71
C ARG A 84 4.40 9.13 11.16
N ASN A 85 3.74 8.01 10.82
CA ASN A 85 2.33 7.78 11.11
C ASN A 85 1.40 8.75 10.36
N THR A 86 0.10 8.78 10.67
CA THR A 86 -0.91 9.39 9.81
C THR A 86 -1.08 10.90 9.98
N ALA A 87 -0.80 11.48 11.16
CA ALA A 87 -0.98 12.92 11.36
C ALA A 87 -0.04 13.78 10.51
N PRO A 88 1.28 13.50 10.43
CA PRO A 88 2.18 14.20 9.52
C PRO A 88 1.83 13.97 8.03
N ALA A 89 1.39 12.75 7.66
CA ALA A 89 1.01 12.42 6.30
C ALA A 89 -0.19 13.25 5.82
N VAL A 90 -1.24 13.39 6.65
CA VAL A 90 -2.40 14.24 6.34
C VAL A 90 -2.01 15.72 6.35
N ALA A 91 -1.06 16.14 7.21
CA ALA A 91 -0.56 17.51 7.20
C ALA A 91 0.18 17.85 5.90
N LEU A 92 1.03 16.94 5.39
CA LEU A 92 1.65 17.11 4.06
C LEU A 92 0.61 17.28 2.96
N ALA A 93 -0.44 16.43 2.95
CA ALA A 93 -1.52 16.53 1.97
C ALA A 93 -2.27 17.86 2.07
N ALA A 94 -2.56 18.33 3.30
CA ALA A 94 -3.22 19.61 3.52
C ALA A 94 -2.37 20.80 3.09
N LEU A 95 -1.07 20.79 3.41
CA LEU A 95 -0.11 21.83 2.96
C LEU A 95 -0.01 21.87 1.43
N GLN A 96 0.07 20.71 0.78
CA GLN A 96 0.08 20.61 -0.68
C GLN A 96 -1.21 21.16 -1.29
N ALA A 97 -2.36 20.80 -0.73
CA ALA A 97 -3.67 21.20 -1.23
C ALA A 97 -3.93 22.71 -1.06
N THR A 98 -3.30 23.35 -0.07
CA THR A 98 -3.44 24.80 0.20
C THR A 98 -2.35 25.65 -0.43
N ALA A 99 -1.30 25.06 -1.01
CA ALA A 99 -0.15 25.79 -1.57
C ALA A 99 -0.53 26.80 -2.68
N GLY A 100 -1.63 26.56 -3.40
CA GLY A 100 -2.18 27.45 -4.43
C GLY A 100 -3.16 28.53 -3.89
N GLY A 101 -3.30 28.69 -2.58
CA GLY A 101 -4.25 29.62 -1.95
C GLY A 101 -5.70 29.12 -1.93
N GLN A 102 -5.95 27.86 -2.29
CA GLN A 102 -7.25 27.21 -2.20
C GLN A 102 -7.42 26.54 -0.83
N ASP A 103 -8.66 26.27 -0.45
CA ASP A 103 -8.99 25.52 0.76
C ASP A 103 -9.97 24.37 0.44
N PRO A 104 -9.52 23.31 -0.24
CA PRO A 104 -10.38 22.23 -0.62
C PRO A 104 -10.76 21.35 0.58
N ILE A 105 -11.83 20.56 0.40
CA ILE A 105 -12.17 19.47 1.31
C ILE A 105 -11.30 18.28 0.95
N LEU A 106 -10.57 17.76 1.92
CA LEU A 106 -9.80 16.53 1.82
C LEU A 106 -10.70 15.35 2.14
N VAL A 107 -10.76 14.38 1.24
CA VAL A 107 -11.30 13.06 1.48
C VAL A 107 -10.10 12.13 1.69
N VAL A 108 -9.77 11.88 2.94
CA VAL A 108 -8.61 11.08 3.35
C VAL A 108 -9.02 9.63 3.48
N THR A 109 -8.53 8.78 2.59
CA THR A 109 -8.83 7.34 2.61
C THR A 109 -7.56 6.51 2.70
N PRO A 110 -7.52 5.46 3.56
CA PRO A 110 -6.49 4.44 3.49
C PRO A 110 -6.56 3.69 2.16
N ALA A 111 -5.41 3.30 1.64
CA ALA A 111 -5.30 2.59 0.36
C ALA A 111 -5.32 1.06 0.52
N ASP A 112 -5.56 0.55 1.71
CA ASP A 112 -5.37 -0.86 2.07
C ASP A 112 -6.64 -1.52 2.65
N GLN A 113 -7.78 -0.88 2.45
CA GLN A 113 -9.10 -1.35 2.89
C GLN A 113 -9.98 -1.73 1.68
N THR A 114 -10.92 -2.65 1.91
CA THR A 114 -11.94 -3.00 0.91
C THR A 114 -13.32 -2.51 1.34
N VAL A 115 -14.18 -2.33 0.35
CA VAL A 115 -15.59 -1.96 0.47
C VAL A 115 -16.36 -2.76 -0.58
N VAL A 116 -17.45 -3.39 -0.20
CA VAL A 116 -18.26 -4.22 -1.10
C VAL A 116 -19.31 -3.39 -1.81
N ASP A 117 -20.05 -2.56 -1.07
CA ASP A 117 -21.12 -1.69 -1.63
C ASP A 117 -20.54 -0.29 -1.89
N VAL A 118 -20.16 -0.05 -3.16
CA VAL A 118 -19.58 1.23 -3.60
C VAL A 118 -20.63 2.34 -3.62
N ASP A 119 -21.91 2.04 -3.85
CA ASP A 119 -22.96 3.05 -3.88
C ASP A 119 -23.26 3.58 -2.48
N ALA A 120 -23.39 2.69 -1.48
CA ALA A 120 -23.51 3.07 -0.07
C ALA A 120 -22.28 3.86 0.41
N TYR A 121 -21.08 3.46 0.01
CA TYR A 121 -19.85 4.19 0.29
C TYR A 121 -19.86 5.61 -0.29
N THR A 122 -20.26 5.75 -1.55
CA THR A 122 -20.35 7.04 -2.24
C THR A 122 -21.34 7.97 -1.55
N ALA A 123 -22.54 7.47 -1.21
CA ALA A 123 -23.56 8.25 -0.50
C ALA A 123 -23.09 8.74 0.88
N ALA A 124 -22.43 7.86 1.65
CA ALA A 124 -21.87 8.24 2.95
C ALA A 124 -20.76 9.32 2.81
N LEU A 125 -19.88 9.18 1.84
CA LEU A 125 -18.84 10.19 1.58
C LEU A 125 -19.43 11.53 1.11
N GLN A 126 -20.42 11.54 0.25
CA GLN A 126 -21.10 12.79 -0.17
C GLN A 126 -21.75 13.49 1.03
N THR A 127 -22.37 12.74 1.95
CA THR A 127 -22.90 13.27 3.22
C THR A 127 -21.77 13.87 4.06
N ALA A 128 -20.66 13.17 4.21
CA ALA A 128 -19.49 13.62 4.96
C ALA A 128 -18.86 14.88 4.35
N ILE A 129 -18.78 14.98 3.00
CA ILE A 129 -18.26 16.16 2.29
C ILE A 129 -19.15 17.39 2.57
N ARG A 130 -20.48 17.25 2.52
CA ARG A 130 -21.41 18.36 2.81
C ARG A 130 -21.29 18.84 4.26
N ALA A 131 -21.16 17.93 5.22
CA ALA A 131 -20.92 18.28 6.61
C ALA A 131 -19.57 18.98 6.82
N ALA A 132 -18.50 18.50 6.16
CA ALA A 132 -17.17 19.10 6.19
C ALA A 132 -17.13 20.49 5.52
N ALA A 133 -17.97 20.74 4.53
CA ALA A 133 -18.11 22.06 3.91
C ALA A 133 -18.55 23.14 4.93
N GLY A 134 -19.31 22.75 5.97
CA GLY A 134 -19.70 23.59 7.10
C GLY A 134 -18.58 23.87 8.10
N GLY A 135 -17.39 23.26 7.93
CA GLY A 135 -16.22 23.47 8.81
C GLY A 135 -16.03 22.38 9.87
N ASP A 136 -16.81 21.30 9.82
CA ASP A 136 -16.65 20.16 10.72
C ASP A 136 -15.54 19.20 10.23
N ILE A 137 -14.97 18.43 11.16
CA ILE A 137 -14.13 17.28 10.85
C ILE A 137 -15.04 16.05 10.91
N VAL A 138 -15.09 15.27 9.82
CA VAL A 138 -16.01 14.14 9.72
C VAL A 138 -15.25 12.82 9.66
N ILE A 139 -15.72 11.83 10.41
CA ILE A 139 -15.20 10.46 10.43
C ILE A 139 -16.28 9.52 9.90
N LEU A 140 -15.91 8.50 9.13
CA LEU A 140 -16.85 7.43 8.75
C LEU A 140 -16.82 6.33 9.82
N GLY A 141 -17.98 6.01 10.36
CA GLY A 141 -18.16 5.04 11.45
C GLY A 141 -18.77 3.73 10.93
N ILE A 142 -18.16 2.60 11.28
CA ILE A 142 -18.60 1.25 10.91
C ILE A 142 -19.40 0.65 12.08
N THR A 143 -20.55 0.06 11.80
CA THR A 143 -21.33 -0.67 12.79
C THR A 143 -20.53 -1.88 13.29
N PRO A 144 -20.22 -2.00 14.59
CA PRO A 144 -19.45 -3.10 15.12
C PRO A 144 -20.28 -4.37 15.21
N ASP A 145 -19.71 -5.50 14.78
CA ASP A 145 -20.30 -6.84 14.86
C ASP A 145 -19.61 -7.74 15.92
N ARG A 146 -18.46 -7.28 16.47
CA ARG A 146 -17.66 -7.99 17.46
C ARG A 146 -16.84 -7.01 18.31
N PRO A 147 -16.33 -7.45 19.49
CA PRO A 147 -15.49 -6.60 20.34
C PRO A 147 -14.03 -6.58 19.82
N GLU A 148 -13.78 -5.82 18.75
CA GLU A 148 -12.46 -5.69 18.13
C GLU A 148 -11.58 -4.70 18.92
N THR A 149 -10.41 -5.15 19.37
CA THR A 149 -9.47 -4.32 20.15
C THR A 149 -8.43 -3.61 19.28
N GLY A 150 -8.40 -3.93 18.00
CA GLY A 150 -7.49 -3.32 17.03
C GLY A 150 -7.99 -1.99 16.45
N PHE A 151 -9.25 -1.63 16.71
CA PHE A 151 -9.89 -0.45 16.15
C PHE A 151 -10.20 0.62 17.21
N GLY A 152 -10.32 1.87 16.76
CA GLY A 152 -10.89 2.95 17.53
C GLY A 152 -12.43 2.84 17.59
N TYR A 153 -13.02 3.31 18.67
CA TYR A 153 -14.48 3.35 18.90
C TYR A 153 -14.96 4.79 19.00
N ILE A 154 -16.02 5.10 18.26
CA ILE A 154 -16.69 6.40 18.23
C ILE A 154 -18.03 6.26 18.94
N HIS A 155 -18.23 6.98 20.04
CA HIS A 155 -19.56 7.10 20.68
C HIS A 155 -20.35 8.17 19.96
N ALA A 156 -21.35 7.74 19.20
CA ALA A 156 -22.24 8.64 18.48
C ALA A 156 -23.26 9.31 19.43
N GLY A 157 -23.47 10.58 19.22
CA GLY A 157 -24.56 11.32 19.82
C GLY A 157 -25.73 11.48 18.85
N ASP A 158 -26.49 12.58 19.01
CA ASP A 158 -27.67 12.84 18.21
C ASP A 158 -27.36 12.97 16.72
N ALA A 159 -28.24 12.41 15.91
CA ALA A 159 -28.24 12.59 14.44
C ALA A 159 -28.76 13.98 14.10
N ALA A 160 -28.06 14.70 13.24
CA ALA A 160 -28.55 15.93 12.66
C ALA A 160 -29.36 15.67 11.40
N ALA A 161 -30.08 16.70 10.91
CA ALA A 161 -30.93 16.61 9.74
C ALA A 161 -30.18 16.23 8.43
N ASP A 162 -28.89 16.44 8.39
CA ASP A 162 -28.00 16.09 7.27
C ASP A 162 -27.47 14.63 7.33
N GLY A 163 -27.89 13.83 8.31
CA GLY A 163 -27.53 12.44 8.48
C GLY A 163 -26.19 12.20 9.19
N ALA A 164 -25.47 13.25 9.60
CA ALA A 164 -24.25 13.09 10.38
C ALA A 164 -24.54 13.22 11.89
N HIS A 165 -23.91 12.38 12.71
CA HIS A 165 -24.03 12.36 14.15
C HIS A 165 -22.98 13.26 14.81
N THR A 166 -23.28 13.80 15.97
CA THR A 166 -22.26 14.38 16.87
C THR A 166 -21.39 13.25 17.43
N VAL A 167 -20.14 13.56 17.78
CA VAL A 167 -19.24 12.62 18.46
C VAL A 167 -19.12 13.01 19.91
N GLN A 168 -19.58 12.15 20.82
CA GLN A 168 -19.50 12.36 22.27
C GLN A 168 -18.17 11.92 22.85
N ALA A 169 -17.60 10.83 22.32
CA ALA A 169 -16.29 10.32 22.72
C ALA A 169 -15.63 9.56 21.57
N PHE A 170 -14.31 9.55 21.58
CA PHE A 170 -13.47 8.73 20.72
C PHE A 170 -12.43 8.03 21.60
N VAL A 171 -12.29 6.71 21.44
CA VAL A 171 -11.35 5.88 22.22
C VAL A 171 -10.60 4.97 21.25
N GLU A 172 -9.31 5.19 21.12
CA GLU A 172 -8.46 4.37 20.24
C GLU A 172 -8.03 3.08 20.94
N LYS A 173 -8.29 1.95 20.33
CA LYS A 173 -7.86 0.60 20.73
C LYS A 173 -8.12 0.27 22.20
N PRO A 174 -9.41 0.21 22.63
CA PRO A 174 -9.77 -0.13 23.99
C PRO A 174 -9.34 -1.56 24.34
N ASP A 175 -9.26 -1.86 25.64
CA ASP A 175 -9.11 -3.25 26.09
C ASP A 175 -10.36 -4.09 25.76
N ARG A 176 -10.21 -5.42 25.86
CA ARG A 176 -11.27 -6.39 25.50
C ARG A 176 -12.57 -6.15 26.24
N LYS A 177 -12.48 -5.91 27.54
CA LYS A 177 -13.66 -5.69 28.40
C LYS A 177 -14.40 -4.42 27.99
N THR A 178 -13.66 -3.34 27.78
CA THR A 178 -14.22 -2.07 27.30
C THR A 178 -14.90 -2.20 25.93
N ALA A 179 -14.29 -2.96 25.01
CA ALA A 179 -14.88 -3.23 23.70
C ALA A 179 -16.17 -4.05 23.78
N GLU A 180 -16.24 -5.05 24.68
CA GLU A 180 -17.44 -5.84 24.97
C GLU A 180 -18.55 -4.98 25.57
N ASP A 181 -18.21 -4.08 26.52
CA ASP A 181 -19.14 -3.13 27.11
C ASP A 181 -19.70 -2.15 26.06
N TYR A 182 -18.90 -1.67 25.13
CA TYR A 182 -19.35 -0.78 24.05
C TYR A 182 -20.33 -1.49 23.11
N LEU A 183 -20.04 -2.73 22.73
CA LEU A 183 -20.90 -3.53 21.88
C LEU A 183 -22.27 -3.81 22.56
N ALA A 184 -22.26 -4.17 23.84
CA ALA A 184 -23.47 -4.44 24.62
C ALA A 184 -24.34 -3.17 24.82
N LYS A 185 -23.70 -2.01 24.98
CA LYS A 185 -24.37 -0.72 25.22
C LYS A 185 -25.03 -0.15 23.98
N GLY A 186 -24.46 -0.46 22.79
CA GLY A 186 -24.87 0.15 21.52
C GLY A 186 -24.49 1.64 21.42
N GLY A 187 -24.71 2.23 20.24
CA GLY A 187 -24.36 3.63 19.97
C GLY A 187 -22.87 3.89 19.74
N TYR A 188 -22.07 2.83 19.66
CA TYR A 188 -20.66 2.89 19.32
C TYR A 188 -20.44 2.38 17.89
N TYR A 189 -19.47 3.00 17.21
CA TYR A 189 -19.06 2.66 15.86
C TYR A 189 -17.55 2.46 15.82
N TRP A 190 -17.04 1.57 14.98
CA TRP A 190 -15.61 1.50 14.70
C TRP A 190 -15.15 2.68 13.87
N ASN A 191 -13.98 3.21 14.18
CA ASN A 191 -13.29 4.16 13.33
C ASN A 191 -12.77 3.45 12.06
N SER A 192 -13.27 3.85 10.89
CA SER A 192 -12.80 3.32 9.60
C SER A 192 -11.41 3.81 9.21
N GLY A 193 -10.88 4.85 9.87
CA GLY A 193 -9.67 5.56 9.44
C GLY A 193 -9.87 6.45 8.23
N MET A 194 -11.12 6.70 7.82
CA MET A 194 -11.48 7.63 6.75
C MET A 194 -11.97 8.95 7.33
N PHE A 195 -11.37 10.05 6.87
CA PHE A 195 -11.64 11.39 7.39
C PHE A 195 -11.97 12.35 6.26
N VAL A 196 -12.93 13.24 6.51
CA VAL A 196 -13.33 14.27 5.54
C VAL A 196 -13.33 15.63 6.24
N MET A 197 -12.55 16.60 5.73
CA MET A 197 -12.41 17.92 6.36
C MET A 197 -11.78 18.92 5.42
N ARG A 198 -12.00 20.22 5.64
CA ARG A 198 -11.22 21.25 4.94
C ARG A 198 -9.74 21.15 5.28
N ALA A 199 -8.89 21.38 4.32
CA ALA A 199 -7.43 21.35 4.51
C ALA A 199 -6.98 22.34 5.60
N SER A 200 -7.49 23.57 5.57
CA SER A 200 -7.22 24.58 6.60
C SER A 200 -7.68 24.16 7.99
N ARG A 201 -8.83 23.45 8.06
CA ARG A 201 -9.38 22.99 9.34
C ARG A 201 -8.51 21.93 10.00
N TRP A 202 -7.98 21.00 9.19
CA TRP A 202 -7.00 20.02 9.67
C TRP A 202 -5.73 20.69 10.20
N LEU A 203 -5.14 21.61 9.41
CA LEU A 203 -3.92 22.31 9.81
C LEU A 203 -4.12 23.12 11.10
N ALA A 204 -5.26 23.79 11.25
CA ALA A 204 -5.59 24.53 12.45
C ALA A 204 -5.76 23.61 13.67
N ALA A 205 -6.46 22.47 13.53
CA ALA A 205 -6.64 21.51 14.61
C ALA A 205 -5.30 20.88 15.03
N LEU A 206 -4.49 20.44 14.07
CA LEU A 206 -3.17 19.88 14.35
C LEU A 206 -2.26 20.92 15.03
N SER A 207 -2.26 22.17 14.56
CA SER A 207 -1.48 23.26 15.18
C SER A 207 -1.93 23.56 16.62
N HIS A 208 -3.21 23.39 16.92
CA HIS A 208 -3.74 23.60 18.27
C HIS A 208 -3.37 22.47 19.23
N PHE A 209 -3.59 21.21 18.82
CA PHE A 209 -3.40 20.06 19.71
C PHE A 209 -1.95 19.51 19.70
N ARG A 210 -1.26 19.62 18.57
CA ARG A 210 0.11 19.14 18.36
C ARG A 210 0.94 20.14 17.55
N PRO A 211 1.24 21.31 18.13
CA PRO A 211 2.01 22.36 17.47
C PRO A 211 3.42 21.87 17.06
N ASP A 212 4.00 20.94 17.81
CA ASP A 212 5.29 20.30 17.50
C ASP A 212 5.26 19.55 16.15
N ILE A 213 4.20 18.75 15.91
CA ILE A 213 4.03 18.03 14.63
C ILE A 213 3.73 19.02 13.50
N ALA A 214 2.82 19.97 13.74
CA ALA A 214 2.41 20.95 12.74
C ALA A 214 3.61 21.76 12.22
N GLN A 215 4.39 22.37 13.13
CA GLN A 215 5.54 23.20 12.79
C GLN A 215 6.66 22.41 12.10
N ALA A 216 6.99 21.22 12.63
CA ALA A 216 8.04 20.39 12.04
C ALA A 216 7.65 19.88 10.63
N THR A 217 6.38 19.49 10.42
CA THR A 217 5.91 19.05 9.11
C THR A 217 5.87 20.22 8.12
N GLU A 218 5.42 21.40 8.55
CA GLU A 218 5.41 22.61 7.71
C GLU A 218 6.84 23.00 7.28
N ALA A 219 7.80 22.95 8.22
CA ALA A 219 9.20 23.23 7.92
C ALA A 219 9.78 22.26 6.90
N ALA A 220 9.51 20.95 7.06
CA ALA A 220 9.94 19.93 6.10
C ALA A 220 9.29 20.12 4.72
N PHE A 221 8.01 20.48 4.68
CA PHE A 221 7.28 20.75 3.44
C PHE A 221 7.79 22.01 2.72
N LYS A 222 8.06 23.11 3.43
CA LYS A 222 8.63 24.34 2.84
C LYS A 222 9.98 24.13 2.17
N ALA A 223 10.76 23.16 2.64
CA ALA A 223 12.06 22.79 2.08
C ALA A 223 11.95 21.61 1.07
N SER A 224 10.75 21.31 0.56
CA SER A 224 10.55 20.23 -0.39
C SER A 224 11.21 20.46 -1.73
N ALA A 225 11.72 19.37 -2.33
CA ALA A 225 12.09 19.31 -3.73
C ALA A 225 10.93 18.73 -4.55
N THR A 226 10.63 19.35 -5.68
CA THR A 226 9.59 18.89 -6.63
C THR A 226 10.23 18.45 -7.94
N ASP A 227 9.87 17.25 -8.41
CA ASP A 227 10.26 16.69 -9.68
C ASP A 227 9.03 16.06 -10.35
N ASN A 228 8.49 16.73 -11.37
CA ASN A 228 7.21 16.38 -11.99
C ASN A 228 6.08 16.25 -10.93
N VAL A 229 5.49 15.05 -10.79
CA VAL A 229 4.44 14.78 -9.81
C VAL A 229 4.99 14.45 -8.42
N PHE A 230 6.29 14.23 -8.28
CA PHE A 230 6.91 13.87 -7.01
C PHE A 230 7.22 15.10 -6.17
N VAL A 231 6.71 15.13 -4.96
CA VAL A 231 7.02 16.14 -3.94
C VAL A 231 7.72 15.44 -2.79
N ARG A 232 8.98 15.79 -2.55
CA ARG A 232 9.82 15.21 -1.50
C ARG A 232 10.07 16.22 -0.41
N PRO A 233 9.44 16.08 0.77
CA PRO A 233 9.82 16.86 1.94
C PRO A 233 11.30 16.69 2.25
N ASP A 234 11.93 17.70 2.83
CA ASP A 234 13.34 17.59 3.24
C ASP A 234 13.52 16.40 4.20
N LYS A 235 14.45 15.51 3.86
CA LYS A 235 14.65 14.24 4.55
C LYS A 235 15.03 14.42 6.02
N ALA A 236 15.93 15.35 6.32
CA ALA A 236 16.43 15.57 7.68
C ALA A 236 15.33 16.18 8.55
N ALA A 237 14.65 17.22 8.06
CA ALA A 237 13.56 17.87 8.76
C ALA A 237 12.37 16.92 8.99
N PHE A 238 11.97 16.13 7.95
CA PHE A 238 10.86 15.20 8.09
C PHE A 238 11.20 14.03 9.03
N SER A 239 12.44 13.56 9.05
CA SER A 239 12.89 12.52 9.97
C SER A 239 12.85 12.97 11.44
N ALA A 240 12.85 14.26 11.71
CA ALA A 240 12.71 14.83 13.06
C ALA A 240 11.25 15.04 13.50
N VAL A 241 10.27 14.93 12.58
CA VAL A 241 8.85 15.07 12.92
C VAL A 241 8.42 13.99 13.91
N PRO A 242 7.75 14.32 15.02
CA PRO A 242 7.20 13.32 15.93
C PRO A 242 6.18 12.41 15.22
N SER A 243 6.25 11.10 15.53
CA SER A 243 5.39 10.10 14.90
C SER A 243 4.11 9.89 15.70
N GLU A 244 2.96 10.29 15.14
CA GLU A 244 1.66 10.08 15.79
C GLU A 244 0.54 9.91 14.77
N SER A 245 -0.54 9.19 15.17
CA SER A 245 -1.73 9.03 14.33
C SER A 245 -2.66 10.24 14.40
N VAL A 246 -3.48 10.41 13.37
CA VAL A 246 -4.61 11.36 13.33
C VAL A 246 -5.50 11.19 14.56
N ASP A 247 -5.71 9.94 14.97
CA ASP A 247 -6.61 9.54 16.03
C ASP A 247 -6.17 10.11 17.39
N TYR A 248 -4.93 9.86 17.78
CA TYR A 248 -4.38 10.39 19.04
C TYR A 248 -4.08 11.88 18.97
N ALA A 249 -3.56 12.36 17.84
CA ALA A 249 -3.16 13.75 17.69
C ALA A 249 -4.33 14.73 17.75
N VAL A 250 -5.48 14.36 17.17
CA VAL A 250 -6.63 15.28 17.00
C VAL A 250 -7.95 14.66 17.38
N MET A 251 -8.30 13.45 16.88
CA MET A 251 -9.67 12.94 16.99
C MET A 251 -10.09 12.64 18.42
N GLU A 252 -9.22 12.10 19.25
CA GLU A 252 -9.48 11.93 20.69
C GLU A 252 -9.53 13.24 21.47
N GLN A 253 -8.81 14.28 21.01
CA GLN A 253 -8.71 15.54 21.71
C GLN A 253 -9.95 16.42 21.50
N CYS A 254 -10.54 16.39 20.30
CA CYS A 254 -11.67 17.25 19.97
C CYS A 254 -12.88 17.09 20.93
N PRO A 255 -13.39 15.86 21.19
CA PRO A 255 -14.49 15.67 22.15
C PRO A 255 -14.10 15.98 23.60
N ARG A 256 -12.82 15.82 23.97
CA ARG A 256 -12.31 16.11 25.32
C ARG A 256 -12.15 17.61 25.57
N GLN A 257 -11.99 18.42 24.53
CA GLN A 257 -11.73 19.84 24.58
C GLN A 257 -12.71 20.64 23.69
N PRO A 258 -14.03 20.59 23.93
CA PRO A 258 -15.01 21.21 23.04
C PRO A 258 -14.85 22.73 22.93
N GLN A 259 -14.25 23.37 23.95
CA GLN A 259 -13.94 24.81 23.98
C GLN A 259 -12.90 25.21 22.92
N ALA A 260 -12.12 24.27 22.37
CA ALA A 260 -11.18 24.53 21.28
C ALA A 260 -11.90 24.85 19.95
N GLY A 261 -13.22 24.61 19.87
CA GLY A 261 -14.03 24.91 18.71
C GLY A 261 -13.87 24.01 17.51
N PHE A 262 -13.19 22.87 17.66
CA PHE A 262 -13.08 21.83 16.63
C PHE A 262 -14.17 20.77 16.83
N LYS A 263 -15.20 20.80 15.98
CA LYS A 263 -16.28 19.83 16.02
C LYS A 263 -15.93 18.62 15.20
N VAL A 264 -16.10 17.44 15.80
CA VAL A 264 -16.01 16.14 15.10
C VAL A 264 -17.42 15.59 14.95
N ARG A 265 -17.72 15.13 13.75
CA ARG A 265 -18.99 14.45 13.43
C ARG A 265 -18.70 13.07 12.85
N MET A 266 -19.66 12.19 12.91
CA MET A 266 -19.58 10.83 12.36
C MET A 266 -20.72 10.59 11.38
N VAL A 267 -20.39 10.00 10.23
CA VAL A 267 -21.37 9.50 9.27
C VAL A 267 -21.29 7.97 9.28
N PRO A 268 -22.41 7.27 9.54
CA PRO A 268 -22.43 5.81 9.48
C PRO A 268 -22.10 5.32 8.07
N LEU A 269 -21.28 4.27 7.99
CA LEU A 269 -20.91 3.59 6.76
C LEU A 269 -21.25 2.10 6.86
N ASP A 270 -22.33 1.72 6.23
CA ASP A 270 -22.74 0.33 6.05
C ASP A 270 -22.54 -0.07 4.57
N ALA A 271 -21.34 -0.46 4.23
CA ALA A 271 -20.91 -0.73 2.86
C ALA A 271 -20.05 -2.00 2.74
N GLY A 272 -20.16 -2.92 3.68
CA GLY A 272 -19.34 -4.13 3.70
C GLY A 272 -17.83 -3.79 3.79
N TRP A 273 -17.49 -2.86 4.68
CA TRP A 273 -16.11 -2.44 4.91
C TRP A 273 -15.29 -3.51 5.64
N SER A 274 -14.03 -3.67 5.22
CA SER A 274 -13.04 -4.45 5.96
C SER A 274 -11.65 -3.80 5.85
N ASP A 275 -10.91 -3.83 6.96
CA ASP A 275 -9.51 -3.41 6.97
C ASP A 275 -8.56 -4.46 6.38
N LEU A 276 -9.05 -5.68 6.08
CA LEU A 276 -8.24 -6.83 5.63
C LEU A 276 -6.96 -7.01 6.46
N GLY A 277 -7.10 -6.90 7.78
CA GLY A 277 -5.97 -6.85 8.70
C GLY A 277 -5.20 -8.16 8.84
N ALA A 278 -5.81 -9.29 8.54
CA ALA A 278 -5.24 -10.64 8.58
C ALA A 278 -5.98 -11.57 7.62
N TRP A 279 -5.48 -12.80 7.44
CA TRP A 279 -6.05 -13.79 6.53
C TRP A 279 -7.49 -14.19 6.84
N ASP A 280 -7.91 -14.17 8.11
CA ASP A 280 -9.31 -14.40 8.47
C ASP A 280 -10.22 -13.33 7.86
N ALA A 281 -9.82 -12.05 7.89
CA ALA A 281 -10.59 -10.97 7.26
C ALA A 281 -10.64 -11.09 5.72
N VAL A 282 -9.60 -11.62 5.09
CA VAL A 282 -9.60 -11.94 3.65
C VAL A 282 -10.61 -13.05 3.37
N TRP A 283 -10.63 -14.13 4.16
CA TRP A 283 -11.61 -15.21 4.04
C TRP A 283 -13.05 -14.71 4.19
N GLN A 284 -13.31 -13.81 5.15
CA GLN A 284 -14.65 -13.26 5.41
C GLN A 284 -15.24 -12.51 4.21
N VAL A 285 -14.40 -11.81 3.44
CA VAL A 285 -14.85 -11.03 2.28
C VAL A 285 -14.77 -11.80 0.95
N SER A 286 -14.14 -12.98 0.95
CA SER A 286 -14.00 -13.82 -0.24
C SER A 286 -15.28 -14.62 -0.50
N PRO A 287 -15.65 -14.88 -1.77
CA PRO A 287 -16.72 -15.81 -2.10
C PRO A 287 -16.44 -17.19 -1.52
N GLN A 288 -17.42 -17.78 -0.84
CA GLN A 288 -17.30 -19.08 -0.18
C GLN A 288 -18.22 -20.12 -0.83
N ASP A 289 -17.77 -21.37 -0.87
CA ASP A 289 -18.59 -22.51 -1.25
C ASP A 289 -19.57 -22.94 -0.12
N GLY A 290 -20.38 -23.97 -0.38
CA GLY A 290 -21.37 -24.47 0.59
C GLY A 290 -20.76 -25.07 1.88
N ALA A 291 -19.44 -25.32 1.91
CA ALA A 291 -18.72 -25.80 3.08
C ALA A 291 -17.92 -24.66 3.77
N GLY A 292 -18.08 -23.42 3.33
CA GLY A 292 -17.36 -22.26 3.87
C GLY A 292 -15.91 -22.14 3.39
N ASN A 293 -15.53 -22.82 2.30
CA ASN A 293 -14.19 -22.66 1.74
C ASN A 293 -14.14 -21.52 0.75
N ALA A 294 -13.03 -20.80 0.75
CA ALA A 294 -12.69 -19.78 -0.24
C ALA A 294 -11.39 -20.17 -0.94
N SER A 295 -11.31 -19.97 -2.25
CA SER A 295 -10.10 -20.28 -3.03
C SER A 295 -9.80 -19.23 -4.08
N GLU A 296 -8.52 -18.95 -4.28
CA GLU A 296 -7.96 -18.11 -5.33
C GLU A 296 -6.80 -18.85 -5.97
N GLY A 297 -6.72 -18.83 -7.33
CA GLY A 297 -5.69 -19.51 -8.09
C GLY A 297 -5.96 -21.00 -8.31
N ASP A 298 -4.90 -21.79 -8.53
CA ASP A 298 -5.00 -23.23 -8.84
C ASP A 298 -5.12 -24.05 -7.54
N ALA A 299 -6.38 -24.31 -7.12
CA ALA A 299 -6.68 -24.97 -5.87
C ALA A 299 -7.64 -26.16 -6.03
N LEU A 300 -7.34 -27.28 -5.39
CA LEU A 300 -8.22 -28.44 -5.23
C LEU A 300 -8.53 -28.65 -3.76
N ILE A 301 -9.79 -28.49 -3.38
CA ILE A 301 -10.26 -28.64 -2.00
C ILE A 301 -11.13 -29.90 -1.92
N HIS A 302 -10.70 -30.88 -1.13
CA HIS A 302 -11.42 -32.15 -0.93
C HIS A 302 -11.70 -32.35 0.56
N ASP A 303 -12.95 -32.63 0.89
CA ASP A 303 -13.42 -32.93 2.26
C ASP A 303 -12.89 -31.94 3.33
N SER A 304 -12.83 -30.65 2.96
CA SER A 304 -12.38 -29.57 3.83
C SER A 304 -13.48 -28.54 4.02
N ARG A 305 -13.40 -27.77 5.11
CA ARG A 305 -14.39 -26.73 5.42
C ARG A 305 -13.75 -25.52 6.09
N ASN A 306 -14.43 -24.36 5.98
CA ASN A 306 -14.00 -23.08 6.58
C ASN A 306 -12.54 -22.72 6.26
N THR A 307 -12.04 -23.16 5.11
CA THR A 307 -10.63 -23.09 4.73
C THR A 307 -10.42 -22.06 3.63
N LEU A 308 -9.36 -21.26 3.75
CA LEU A 308 -8.90 -20.36 2.70
C LEU A 308 -7.67 -20.95 2.01
N VAL A 309 -7.71 -21.06 0.68
CA VAL A 309 -6.56 -21.42 -0.15
C VAL A 309 -6.26 -20.29 -1.11
N HIS A 310 -5.08 -19.71 -1.05
CA HIS A 310 -4.60 -18.70 -1.99
C HIS A 310 -3.32 -19.19 -2.65
N ALA A 311 -3.41 -19.61 -3.91
CA ALA A 311 -2.31 -20.18 -4.70
C ALA A 311 -1.89 -19.19 -5.80
N THR A 312 -0.66 -18.70 -5.76
CA THR A 312 -0.20 -17.71 -6.75
C THR A 312 0.57 -18.33 -7.91
N SER A 313 1.09 -19.56 -7.76
CA SER A 313 1.95 -20.14 -8.79
C SER A 313 1.82 -21.65 -8.95
N ARG A 314 1.51 -22.41 -7.91
CA ARG A 314 1.45 -23.87 -7.92
C ARG A 314 0.03 -24.34 -7.63
N LEU A 315 -0.27 -25.57 -8.10
CA LEU A 315 -1.45 -26.30 -7.62
C LEU A 315 -1.32 -26.53 -6.10
N VAL A 316 -2.33 -26.09 -5.35
CA VAL A 316 -2.47 -26.36 -3.91
C VAL A 316 -3.65 -27.30 -3.72
N ALA A 317 -3.41 -28.49 -3.18
CA ALA A 317 -4.46 -29.44 -2.87
C ALA A 317 -4.60 -29.60 -1.35
N THR A 318 -5.83 -29.58 -0.85
CA THR A 318 -6.14 -29.78 0.57
C THR A 318 -7.12 -30.91 0.74
N VAL A 319 -6.93 -31.74 1.78
CA VAL A 319 -7.77 -32.90 2.09
C VAL A 319 -8.07 -32.93 3.58
N GLY A 320 -9.34 -32.96 3.96
CA GLY A 320 -9.78 -33.18 5.34
C GLY A 320 -9.42 -32.07 6.32
N LEU A 321 -9.27 -30.83 5.85
CA LEU A 321 -8.90 -29.67 6.69
C LEU A 321 -10.15 -28.93 7.20
N ASP A 322 -10.02 -28.33 8.38
CA ASP A 322 -11.05 -27.45 8.95
C ASP A 322 -10.40 -26.22 9.56
N ASN A 323 -10.94 -25.06 9.25
CA ASN A 323 -10.53 -23.75 9.79
C ASN A 323 -9.03 -23.40 9.52
N VAL A 324 -8.56 -23.68 8.30
CA VAL A 324 -7.16 -23.51 7.92
C VAL A 324 -7.01 -22.42 6.84
N VAL A 325 -5.91 -21.69 6.91
CA VAL A 325 -5.42 -20.80 5.85
C VAL A 325 -4.19 -21.42 5.22
N VAL A 326 -4.21 -21.58 3.89
CA VAL A 326 -3.05 -21.98 3.08
C VAL A 326 -2.79 -20.88 2.06
N VAL A 327 -1.60 -20.30 2.11
CA VAL A 327 -1.17 -19.27 1.16
C VAL A 327 0.16 -19.66 0.55
N GLU A 328 0.17 -19.81 -0.76
CA GLU A 328 1.34 -20.22 -1.55
C GLU A 328 1.82 -19.04 -2.39
N THR A 329 3.12 -18.80 -2.34
CA THR A 329 3.87 -17.92 -3.25
C THR A 329 5.06 -18.68 -3.86
N PRO A 330 5.68 -18.20 -4.94
CA PRO A 330 6.83 -18.88 -5.55
C PRO A 330 7.98 -19.21 -4.60
N ASP A 331 8.10 -18.50 -3.48
CA ASP A 331 9.22 -18.58 -2.53
C ASP A 331 8.81 -18.95 -1.10
N ALA A 332 7.51 -19.03 -0.79
CA ALA A 332 7.07 -19.37 0.56
C ALA A 332 5.66 -20.00 0.59
N VAL A 333 5.40 -20.82 1.60
CA VAL A 333 4.07 -21.35 1.90
C VAL A 333 3.74 -21.06 3.38
N LEU A 334 2.59 -20.46 3.62
CA LEU A 334 2.00 -20.33 4.95
C LEU A 334 0.88 -21.36 5.12
N VAL A 335 0.91 -22.09 6.22
CA VAL A 335 -0.22 -22.89 6.70
C VAL A 335 -0.49 -22.47 8.14
N ALA A 336 -1.70 -22.02 8.42
CA ALA A 336 -2.06 -21.50 9.73
C ALA A 336 -3.50 -21.88 10.11
N ASP A 337 -3.77 -22.00 11.39
CA ASP A 337 -5.14 -21.96 11.90
C ASP A 337 -5.71 -20.55 11.63
N ARG A 338 -6.89 -20.48 11.02
CA ARG A 338 -7.50 -19.22 10.60
C ARG A 338 -7.76 -18.29 11.79
N SER A 339 -8.16 -18.84 12.94
CA SER A 339 -8.41 -18.07 14.17
C SER A 339 -7.13 -17.43 14.75
N ARG A 340 -5.95 -17.93 14.34
CA ARG A 340 -4.64 -17.45 14.77
C ARG A 340 -3.92 -16.62 13.70
N SER A 341 -4.59 -16.22 12.64
CA SER A 341 -3.99 -15.48 11.51
C SER A 341 -3.33 -14.15 11.92
N GLN A 342 -3.73 -13.54 13.03
CA GLN A 342 -3.07 -12.37 13.61
C GLN A 342 -1.61 -12.65 14.05
N GLU A 343 -1.29 -13.90 14.38
CA GLU A 343 0.04 -14.30 14.85
C GLU A 343 1.07 -14.45 13.71
N VAL A 344 0.64 -14.39 12.45
CA VAL A 344 1.54 -14.41 11.28
C VAL A 344 2.66 -13.36 11.38
N LYS A 345 2.40 -12.25 12.06
CA LYS A 345 3.42 -11.23 12.35
C LYS A 345 4.66 -11.82 13.05
N SER A 346 4.52 -12.82 13.90
CA SER A 346 5.64 -13.46 14.60
C SER A 346 6.58 -14.21 13.64
N ILE A 347 6.01 -14.79 12.57
CA ILE A 347 6.81 -15.44 11.51
C ILE A 347 7.67 -14.40 10.79
N VAL A 348 7.09 -13.25 10.42
CA VAL A 348 7.85 -12.16 9.78
C VAL A 348 8.98 -11.65 10.68
N THR A 349 8.72 -11.51 11.98
CA THR A 349 9.74 -11.15 12.96
C THR A 349 10.87 -12.19 13.02
N ALA A 350 10.54 -13.47 13.04
CA ALA A 350 11.52 -14.56 13.05
C ALA A 350 12.36 -14.61 11.75
N LEU A 351 11.74 -14.33 10.59
CA LEU A 351 12.46 -14.20 9.31
C LEU A 351 13.47 -13.06 9.34
N SER A 352 13.05 -11.89 9.84
CA SER A 352 13.94 -10.74 10.00
C SER A 352 15.12 -11.00 10.95
N GLN A 353 14.88 -11.69 12.07
CA GLN A 353 15.94 -12.07 13.03
C GLN A 353 16.95 -13.08 12.45
N LYS A 354 16.56 -13.80 11.40
CA LYS A 354 17.41 -14.78 10.70
C LYS A 354 17.96 -14.24 9.38
N ASP A 355 17.83 -12.94 9.13
CA ASP A 355 18.22 -12.26 7.87
C ASP A 355 17.69 -12.95 6.61
N ARG A 356 16.47 -13.53 6.69
CA ARG A 356 15.81 -14.20 5.57
C ARG A 356 15.15 -13.18 4.66
N PRO A 357 15.45 -13.16 3.35
CA PRO A 357 14.90 -12.20 2.41
C PRO A 357 13.37 -12.32 2.24
N GLU A 358 12.78 -13.48 2.51
CA GLU A 358 11.34 -13.73 2.38
C GLU A 358 10.48 -12.89 3.35
N GLY A 359 11.09 -12.24 4.33
CA GLY A 359 10.41 -11.25 5.18
C GLY A 359 10.22 -9.90 4.49
N SER A 360 11.08 -9.54 3.54
CA SER A 360 11.12 -8.21 2.92
C SER A 360 10.90 -8.21 1.41
N LEU A 361 11.37 -9.23 0.70
CA LEU A 361 11.36 -9.33 -0.75
C LEU A 361 10.56 -10.55 -1.22
N HIS A 362 9.88 -10.41 -2.34
CA HIS A 362 9.43 -11.53 -3.16
C HIS A 362 10.56 -12.01 -4.06
N ARG A 363 10.46 -13.25 -4.56
CA ARG A 363 11.34 -13.75 -5.62
C ARG A 363 11.30 -12.83 -6.85
N ARG A 364 10.10 -12.30 -7.18
CA ARG A 364 9.94 -11.24 -8.18
C ARG A 364 10.08 -9.86 -7.54
N VAL A 365 11.05 -9.09 -8.04
CA VAL A 365 11.38 -7.75 -7.52
C VAL A 365 11.04 -6.70 -8.58
N HIS A 366 10.16 -5.76 -8.23
CA HIS A 366 9.79 -4.64 -9.10
C HIS A 366 10.87 -3.54 -9.08
N ARG A 367 11.11 -2.97 -10.26
CA ARG A 367 12.07 -1.89 -10.49
C ARG A 367 11.43 -0.82 -11.40
N PRO A 368 11.97 0.40 -11.45
CA PRO A 368 11.45 1.45 -12.32
C PRO A 368 11.34 1.03 -13.79
N TRP A 369 12.31 0.24 -14.26
CA TRP A 369 12.41 -0.23 -15.64
C TRP A 369 11.57 -1.49 -15.93
N GLY A 370 11.00 -2.15 -14.93
CA GLY A 370 10.23 -3.40 -15.06
C GLY A 370 10.33 -4.26 -13.82
N TRP A 371 10.69 -5.55 -13.98
CA TRP A 371 10.91 -6.48 -12.87
C TRP A 371 11.90 -7.57 -13.24
N TYR A 372 12.47 -8.20 -12.24
CA TYR A 372 13.16 -9.49 -12.39
C TYR A 372 12.60 -10.52 -11.43
N ASP A 373 12.67 -11.79 -11.82
CA ASP A 373 12.24 -12.95 -11.04
C ASP A 373 13.40 -13.95 -10.97
N SER A 374 13.93 -14.20 -9.77
CA SER A 374 15.01 -15.17 -9.55
C SER A 374 14.44 -16.58 -9.56
N ILE A 375 14.51 -17.27 -10.70
CA ILE A 375 13.84 -18.55 -10.94
C ILE A 375 14.56 -19.69 -10.22
N ASP A 376 15.91 -19.70 -10.32
CA ASP A 376 16.76 -20.77 -9.78
C ASP A 376 18.13 -20.21 -9.39
N HIS A 377 18.79 -20.82 -8.42
CA HIS A 377 20.14 -20.45 -8.01
C HIS A 377 20.88 -21.62 -7.37
N GLY A 378 22.20 -21.59 -7.51
CA GLY A 378 23.13 -22.51 -6.88
C GLY A 378 24.43 -21.82 -6.49
N PRO A 379 25.43 -22.54 -5.97
CA PRO A 379 26.66 -21.92 -5.46
C PRO A 379 27.42 -21.09 -6.49
N ARG A 380 27.23 -21.35 -7.78
CA ARG A 380 27.98 -20.71 -8.87
C ARG A 380 27.11 -20.25 -10.03
N PHE A 381 25.79 -20.27 -9.91
CA PHE A 381 24.88 -19.78 -10.93
C PHE A 381 23.61 -19.18 -10.33
N GLN A 382 22.99 -18.26 -11.07
CA GLN A 382 21.66 -17.74 -10.81
C GLN A 382 20.94 -17.55 -12.15
N VAL A 383 19.67 -17.94 -12.22
CA VAL A 383 18.81 -17.73 -13.37
C VAL A 383 17.75 -16.68 -13.01
N LYS A 384 17.68 -15.64 -13.80
CA LYS A 384 16.66 -14.60 -13.68
C LYS A 384 15.82 -14.51 -14.97
N ARG A 385 14.54 -14.28 -14.80
CA ARG A 385 13.65 -13.79 -15.84
C ARG A 385 13.50 -12.30 -15.66
N ILE A 386 13.77 -11.52 -16.68
CA ILE A 386 13.78 -10.06 -16.62
C ILE A 386 12.78 -9.53 -17.63
N MET A 387 11.87 -8.67 -17.18
CA MET A 387 10.96 -7.93 -18.04
C MET A 387 11.32 -6.45 -18.02
N VAL A 388 11.51 -5.86 -19.19
CA VAL A 388 11.81 -4.44 -19.37
C VAL A 388 10.65 -3.77 -20.09
N LYS A 389 10.08 -2.74 -19.46
CA LYS A 389 8.98 -1.95 -20.02
C LYS A 389 9.37 -1.29 -21.34
N PRO A 390 8.40 -0.99 -22.22
CA PRO A 390 8.67 -0.21 -23.45
C PRO A 390 9.44 1.07 -23.16
N LYS A 391 10.47 1.35 -23.95
CA LYS A 391 11.34 2.51 -23.85
C LYS A 391 12.16 2.65 -22.56
N ALA A 392 12.12 1.64 -21.70
CA ALA A 392 12.93 1.61 -20.48
C ALA A 392 14.30 0.95 -20.71
N LYS A 393 15.25 1.26 -19.85
CA LYS A 393 16.59 0.70 -19.87
C LYS A 393 17.13 0.48 -18.45
N LEU A 394 17.96 -0.52 -18.26
CA LEU A 394 18.69 -0.74 -17.03
C LEU A 394 19.85 0.26 -16.91
N SER A 395 20.48 0.34 -15.74
CA SER A 395 21.72 1.09 -15.54
C SER A 395 22.85 0.54 -16.44
N LEU A 396 23.79 1.39 -16.83
CA LEU A 396 25.08 0.92 -17.35
C LEU A 396 25.87 0.38 -16.15
N GLN A 397 26.23 -0.91 -16.19
CA GLN A 397 26.81 -1.61 -15.05
C GLN A 397 27.92 -2.58 -15.44
N MET A 398 28.67 -3.06 -14.45
CA MET A 398 29.73 -4.05 -14.60
C MET A 398 29.74 -4.96 -13.36
N HIS A 399 30.23 -6.19 -13.55
CA HIS A 399 30.45 -7.17 -12.48
C HIS A 399 31.88 -7.67 -12.46
N HIS A 400 32.46 -7.79 -11.26
CA HIS A 400 33.84 -8.28 -11.11
C HIS A 400 33.93 -9.80 -11.05
N HIS A 401 32.87 -10.50 -10.59
CA HIS A 401 32.96 -11.92 -10.24
C HIS A 401 32.01 -12.82 -10.99
N ARG A 402 31.16 -12.28 -11.88
CA ARG A 402 30.20 -13.04 -12.69
C ARG A 402 30.16 -12.61 -14.15
N ALA A 403 29.93 -13.57 -15.02
CA ALA A 403 29.56 -13.36 -16.41
C ALA A 403 28.08 -13.67 -16.61
N GLU A 404 27.48 -13.18 -17.69
CA GLU A 404 26.06 -13.33 -17.94
C GLU A 404 25.79 -13.84 -19.36
N HIS A 405 24.76 -14.69 -19.50
CA HIS A 405 24.18 -15.09 -20.78
C HIS A 405 22.75 -14.58 -20.84
N TRP A 406 22.40 -13.84 -21.87
CA TRP A 406 21.07 -13.30 -22.08
C TRP A 406 20.42 -13.93 -23.31
N ILE A 407 19.18 -14.41 -23.16
CA ILE A 407 18.36 -14.98 -24.22
C ILE A 407 17.07 -14.18 -24.30
N VAL A 408 16.78 -13.60 -25.47
CA VAL A 408 15.53 -12.86 -25.70
C VAL A 408 14.39 -13.84 -25.88
N VAL A 409 13.37 -13.77 -25.03
CA VAL A 409 12.16 -14.60 -25.07
C VAL A 409 11.06 -13.91 -25.88
N SER A 410 10.86 -12.60 -25.66
CA SER A 410 9.86 -11.81 -26.35
C SER A 410 10.32 -10.37 -26.52
N GLY A 411 9.99 -9.75 -27.65
CA GLY A 411 10.33 -8.36 -27.94
C GLY A 411 11.70 -8.21 -28.59
N THR A 412 12.28 -7.00 -28.45
CA THR A 412 13.59 -6.67 -29.04
C THR A 412 14.47 -6.00 -27.98
N ALA A 413 15.67 -6.52 -27.81
CA ALA A 413 16.67 -6.01 -26.88
C ALA A 413 17.72 -5.17 -27.61
N GLU A 414 18.01 -3.99 -27.09
CA GLU A 414 19.25 -3.26 -27.40
C GLU A 414 20.24 -3.57 -26.28
N VAL A 415 21.35 -4.20 -26.64
CA VAL A 415 22.40 -4.60 -25.70
C VAL A 415 23.65 -3.81 -25.95
N THR A 416 24.07 -3.04 -24.96
CA THR A 416 25.40 -2.42 -24.91
C THR A 416 26.35 -3.38 -24.18
N CYS A 417 27.50 -3.69 -24.78
CA CYS A 417 28.57 -4.48 -24.14
C CYS A 417 29.93 -3.91 -24.57
N GLY A 418 30.63 -3.25 -23.62
CA GLY A 418 31.80 -2.41 -23.91
C GLY A 418 31.41 -1.30 -24.91
N ASP A 419 32.15 -1.18 -25.98
CA ASP A 419 31.93 -0.18 -27.06
C ASP A 419 30.92 -0.67 -28.13
N LYS A 420 30.36 -1.86 -28.00
CA LYS A 420 29.46 -2.45 -28.98
C LYS A 420 28.01 -2.29 -28.55
N VAL A 421 27.16 -1.88 -29.50
CA VAL A 421 25.70 -1.90 -29.35
C VAL A 421 25.14 -2.86 -30.40
N ILE A 422 24.39 -3.83 -29.95
CA ILE A 422 23.74 -4.84 -30.79
C ILE A 422 22.26 -4.92 -30.56
N MET A 423 21.51 -5.23 -31.61
CA MET A 423 20.06 -5.49 -31.51
C MET A 423 19.84 -6.99 -31.54
N LEU A 424 19.04 -7.50 -30.61
CA LEU A 424 18.66 -8.91 -30.52
C LEU A 424 17.14 -9.02 -30.57
N GLY A 425 16.65 -9.86 -31.47
CA GLY A 425 15.25 -10.27 -31.54
C GLY A 425 15.00 -11.57 -30.77
N GLU A 426 13.77 -12.05 -30.83
CA GLU A 426 13.35 -13.29 -30.17
C GLU A 426 14.22 -14.49 -30.62
N ASN A 427 14.50 -15.40 -29.67
CA ASN A 427 15.42 -16.56 -29.83
C ASN A 427 16.89 -16.21 -30.10
N GLN A 428 17.27 -14.94 -30.07
CA GLN A 428 18.67 -14.56 -30.12
C GLN A 428 19.26 -14.42 -28.73
N SER A 429 20.57 -14.63 -28.62
CA SER A 429 21.29 -14.59 -27.34
C SER A 429 22.63 -13.87 -27.46
N THR A 430 23.15 -13.45 -26.31
CA THR A 430 24.48 -12.85 -26.20
C THR A 430 25.15 -13.27 -24.90
N TYR A 431 26.48 -13.19 -24.92
CA TYR A 431 27.35 -13.39 -23.76
C TYR A 431 27.94 -12.06 -23.32
N ILE A 432 27.85 -11.76 -22.03
CA ILE A 432 28.45 -10.61 -21.36
C ILE A 432 29.66 -11.13 -20.57
N PRO A 433 30.89 -10.83 -20.99
CA PRO A 433 32.08 -11.28 -20.30
C PRO A 433 32.23 -10.63 -18.93
N LEU A 434 32.90 -11.32 -18.04
CA LEU A 434 33.35 -10.81 -16.73
C LEU A 434 34.10 -9.47 -16.91
N GLY A 435 33.79 -8.48 -16.09
CA GLY A 435 34.43 -7.17 -16.13
C GLY A 435 34.01 -6.25 -17.26
N SER A 436 33.08 -6.67 -18.13
CA SER A 436 32.59 -5.84 -19.23
C SER A 436 31.47 -4.91 -18.77
N THR A 437 31.54 -3.63 -19.14
CA THR A 437 30.42 -2.71 -18.96
C THR A 437 29.28 -3.10 -19.90
N HIS A 438 28.06 -3.13 -19.39
CA HIS A 438 26.92 -3.56 -20.17
C HIS A 438 25.61 -2.90 -19.72
N ARG A 439 24.64 -2.88 -20.64
CA ARG A 439 23.29 -2.38 -20.39
C ARG A 439 22.29 -3.08 -21.28
N LEU A 440 21.12 -3.40 -20.70
CA LEU A 440 19.93 -3.88 -21.40
C LEU A 440 18.95 -2.73 -21.56
N ALA A 441 18.44 -2.52 -22.78
CA ALA A 441 17.38 -1.56 -23.06
C ALA A 441 16.28 -2.20 -23.92
N ASN A 442 15.06 -1.71 -23.74
CA ASN A 442 13.92 -2.03 -24.61
C ASN A 442 13.63 -0.84 -25.53
N PRO A 443 14.07 -0.85 -26.80
CA PRO A 443 13.77 0.23 -27.75
C PRO A 443 12.34 0.14 -28.32
N GLY A 444 11.66 -0.99 -28.09
CA GLY A 444 10.34 -1.31 -28.64
C GLY A 444 9.16 -0.60 -27.98
N THR A 445 7.96 -0.96 -28.44
CA THR A 445 6.67 -0.49 -27.92
C THR A 445 5.90 -1.56 -27.15
N ILE A 446 6.43 -2.78 -27.11
CA ILE A 446 5.94 -3.91 -26.32
C ILE A 446 6.94 -4.25 -25.22
N PRO A 447 6.55 -4.93 -24.14
CA PRO A 447 7.50 -5.43 -23.14
C PRO A 447 8.58 -6.32 -23.76
N LEU A 448 9.82 -6.14 -23.32
CA LEU A 448 10.93 -7.03 -23.61
C LEU A 448 11.06 -8.04 -22.48
N GLU A 449 11.20 -9.31 -22.79
CA GLU A 449 11.44 -10.35 -21.83
C GLU A 449 12.68 -11.17 -22.18
N ILE A 450 13.58 -11.35 -21.21
CA ILE A 450 14.79 -12.16 -21.35
C ILE A 450 14.92 -13.18 -20.23
N ILE A 451 15.63 -14.25 -20.51
CA ILE A 451 16.23 -15.13 -19.51
C ILE A 451 17.71 -14.75 -19.39
N GLU A 452 18.12 -14.47 -18.16
CA GLU A 452 19.50 -14.20 -17.80
C GLU A 452 20.05 -15.36 -17.00
N VAL A 453 21.18 -15.91 -17.43
CA VAL A 453 21.95 -16.90 -16.65
C VAL A 453 23.24 -16.23 -16.21
N GLN A 454 23.37 -15.99 -14.91
CA GLN A 454 24.60 -15.50 -14.28
C GLN A 454 25.45 -16.70 -13.84
N SER A 455 26.75 -16.65 -14.07
CA SER A 455 27.68 -17.67 -13.59
C SER A 455 28.97 -17.04 -13.09
N GLY A 456 29.47 -17.51 -11.94
CA GLY A 456 30.67 -16.92 -11.34
C GLY A 456 30.98 -17.43 -9.95
N SER A 457 32.02 -16.87 -9.36
CA SER A 457 32.45 -17.19 -8.00
C SER A 457 31.65 -16.47 -6.93
N TYR A 458 31.05 -15.33 -7.28
CA TYR A 458 30.22 -14.50 -6.41
C TYR A 458 29.07 -13.89 -7.22
N LEU A 459 27.84 -13.94 -6.67
CA LEU A 459 26.60 -13.55 -7.36
C LEU A 459 25.81 -12.48 -6.58
N GLY A 460 26.40 -11.91 -5.53
CA GLY A 460 25.74 -10.87 -4.70
C GLY A 460 25.44 -9.60 -5.50
N GLU A 461 24.36 -8.90 -5.13
CA GLU A 461 23.95 -7.64 -5.78
C GLU A 461 24.93 -6.49 -5.47
N ASP A 462 25.77 -6.61 -4.45
CA ASP A 462 26.86 -5.70 -4.09
C ASP A 462 28.07 -5.79 -5.03
N ASP A 463 28.14 -6.83 -5.92
CA ASP A 463 29.12 -6.91 -7.03
C ASP A 463 28.76 -5.98 -8.20
N ILE A 464 27.63 -5.28 -8.14
CA ILE A 464 27.19 -4.39 -9.24
C ILE A 464 27.85 -3.01 -9.09
N VAL A 465 28.74 -2.69 -10.02
CA VAL A 465 29.25 -1.33 -10.21
C VAL A 465 28.39 -0.60 -11.22
N ARG A 466 27.74 0.51 -10.82
CA ARG A 466 26.88 1.31 -11.69
C ARG A 466 27.59 2.57 -12.14
N PHE A 467 27.63 2.80 -13.45
CA PHE A 467 28.26 3.99 -14.07
C PHE A 467 27.22 5.07 -14.39
N GLU A 468 26.03 4.66 -14.80
CA GLU A 468 24.90 5.56 -15.09
C GLU A 468 23.65 4.99 -14.47
N ASP A 469 22.99 5.74 -13.60
CA ASP A 469 21.68 5.37 -13.04
C ASP A 469 20.65 6.48 -13.28
N ASN A 470 19.74 6.25 -14.23
CA ASN A 470 18.68 7.19 -14.60
C ASN A 470 17.54 7.25 -13.56
N TYR A 471 17.64 6.49 -12.48
CA TYR A 471 16.55 6.30 -11.50
C TYR A 471 16.90 6.79 -10.09
N GLY A 472 18.07 7.44 -9.93
CA GLY A 472 18.51 8.07 -8.67
C GLY A 472 18.72 7.07 -7.52
N ARG A 473 19.17 5.85 -7.85
CA ARG A 473 19.60 4.87 -6.85
C ARG A 473 21.07 5.18 -6.55
N SER A 474 21.33 5.98 -5.49
CA SER A 474 22.69 6.15 -5.02
C SER A 474 23.30 4.79 -4.63
N SER A 475 24.49 4.52 -5.11
CA SER A 475 25.38 3.41 -4.71
C SER A 475 25.69 3.46 -3.24
#